data_e11fe01f80083bf2f9face1873962d78
#
_entry.id   e11fe01f80083bf2f9face1873962d78
#
_cell.length_a   1.000
_cell.length_b   1.000
_cell.length_c   1.000
_cell.angle_alpha   90.00
_cell.angle_beta   90.00
_cell.angle_gamma   90.00
#
_symmetry.space_group_name_H-M   'P 1'
#
loop_
_entity.id
_entity.type
_entity.pdbx_description
1 polymer ?
#
loop_
_entity_poly.entity_id
_entity_poly.type
_entity_poly.pdbx_seq_one_letter_code
_entity_poly.pdbx_strand_id
1 'polypeptide(L)'
;MGLLVVEATFNDDRLGSYQHNTRRITLDEHLTDSQKRVALQHEIIHAEHWRDGIAQLLSHDVEEQKTRRETALRLMDPQEYANAEETYDACPYRIADELGVTVGLVRDYRAILEGMAEPYKMIQR
;
A
#
# COMPACT_ATOMS: atom_id res chain seq x y z
N MET A 1 1.47 16.50 10.14
CA MET A 1 1.47 16.80 8.70
C MET A 1 0.29 17.67 8.24
N GLY A 2 -0.74 17.81 9.01
CA GLY A 2 -1.89 18.66 8.69
C GLY A 2 -2.74 18.11 7.55
N LEU A 3 -3.01 16.83 7.55
CA LEU A 3 -3.85 16.20 6.53
C LEU A 3 -5.31 16.18 6.96
N LEU A 4 -6.21 16.47 6.03
CA LEU A 4 -7.64 16.30 6.22
C LEU A 4 -8.07 15.00 5.52
N VAL A 5 -8.73 14.12 6.26
CA VAL A 5 -9.23 12.86 5.71
C VAL A 5 -10.74 12.93 5.64
N VAL A 6 -11.29 12.73 4.45
CA VAL A 6 -12.74 12.76 4.21
C VAL A 6 -13.16 11.50 3.44
N GLU A 7 -14.46 11.19 3.50
CA GLU A 7 -15.02 10.07 2.74
C GLU A 7 -15.99 10.62 1.69
N ALA A 8 -16.02 9.97 0.54
CA ALA A 8 -16.89 10.35 -0.56
C ALA A 8 -17.16 9.15 -1.45
N THR A 9 -18.13 9.26 -2.33
CA THR A 9 -18.40 8.21 -3.33
C THR A 9 -17.57 8.51 -4.58
N PHE A 10 -16.77 7.55 -5.01
CA PHE A 10 -16.05 7.63 -6.28
C PHE A 10 -16.88 7.00 -7.39
N ASN A 11 -16.75 7.54 -8.60
CA ASN A 11 -17.44 7.01 -9.79
C ASN A 11 -16.59 5.99 -10.56
N ASP A 12 -15.44 5.61 -10.01
CA ASP A 12 -14.50 4.66 -10.62
C ASP A 12 -14.00 3.68 -9.55
N ASP A 13 -12.99 2.87 -9.90
CA ASP A 13 -12.47 1.82 -9.04
C ASP A 13 -11.45 2.31 -8.00
N ARG A 14 -11.20 3.61 -7.91
CA ARG A 14 -10.25 4.12 -6.93
C ARG A 14 -10.77 3.94 -5.51
N LEU A 15 -9.88 3.51 -4.63
CA LEU A 15 -10.20 3.38 -3.21
C LEU A 15 -9.96 4.68 -2.46
N GLY A 16 -9.01 5.49 -2.93
CA GLY A 16 -8.68 6.76 -2.33
C GLY A 16 -7.92 7.67 -3.28
N SER A 17 -7.71 8.91 -2.85
CA SER A 17 -6.90 9.87 -3.59
C SER A 17 -6.29 10.89 -2.63
N TYR A 18 -5.18 11.49 -3.05
CA TYR A 18 -4.54 12.57 -2.32
C TYR A 18 -4.45 13.81 -3.20
N GLN A 19 -4.86 14.96 -2.66
CA GLN A 19 -4.78 16.26 -3.32
C GLN A 19 -3.84 17.15 -2.53
N HIS A 20 -2.67 17.43 -3.11
CA HIS A 20 -1.62 18.14 -2.38
C HIS A 20 -1.96 19.61 -2.11
N ASN A 21 -2.62 20.27 -3.05
CA ASN A 21 -2.95 21.69 -2.90
C ASN A 21 -3.86 21.99 -1.70
N THR A 22 -4.71 21.02 -1.32
CA THR A 22 -5.60 21.15 -0.17
C THR A 22 -5.18 20.26 0.99
N ARG A 23 -4.14 19.45 0.81
CA ARG A 23 -3.68 18.43 1.78
C ARG A 23 -4.82 17.54 2.23
N ARG A 24 -5.62 17.10 1.27
CA ARG A 24 -6.82 16.29 1.52
C ARG A 24 -6.63 14.88 1.01
N ILE A 25 -6.92 13.91 1.88
CA ILE A 25 -7.08 12.52 1.49
C ILE A 25 -8.57 12.24 1.43
N THR A 26 -9.03 11.69 0.30
CA THR A 26 -10.42 11.27 0.14
C THR A 26 -10.43 9.75 0.00
N LEU A 27 -11.27 9.07 0.80
CA LEU A 27 -11.46 7.62 0.74
C LEU A 27 -12.86 7.32 0.27
N ASP A 28 -13.03 6.24 -0.49
CA ASP A 28 -14.36 5.80 -0.88
C ASP A 28 -15.12 5.38 0.39
N GLU A 29 -16.35 5.83 0.52
CA GLU A 29 -17.18 5.57 1.71
C GLU A 29 -17.66 4.13 1.82
N HIS A 30 -17.58 3.35 0.74
CA HIS A 30 -18.06 1.97 0.70
C HIS A 30 -16.97 0.92 0.96
N LEU A 31 -15.78 1.35 1.41
CA LEU A 31 -14.66 0.44 1.66
C LEU A 31 -14.91 -0.46 2.87
N THR A 32 -14.41 -1.69 2.80
CA THR A 32 -14.27 -2.53 3.99
C THR A 32 -13.21 -1.93 4.91
N ASP A 33 -13.16 -2.39 6.17
CA ASP A 33 -12.15 -1.91 7.12
C ASP A 33 -10.72 -2.18 6.61
N SER A 34 -10.48 -3.35 6.03
CA SER A 34 -9.17 -3.69 5.46
C SER A 34 -8.80 -2.78 4.30
N GLN A 35 -9.75 -2.52 3.39
CA GLN A 35 -9.53 -1.61 2.27
C GLN A 35 -9.26 -0.19 2.75
N LYS A 36 -10.01 0.27 3.74
CA LYS A 36 -9.84 1.62 4.30
C LYS A 36 -8.46 1.77 4.92
N ARG A 37 -8.03 0.77 5.67
CA ARG A 37 -6.70 0.77 6.32
C ARG A 37 -5.58 0.87 5.28
N VAL A 38 -5.65 0.06 4.25
CA VAL A 38 -4.63 0.05 3.19
C VAL A 38 -4.67 1.34 2.37
N ALA A 39 -5.87 1.77 1.97
CA ALA A 39 -6.03 2.99 1.17
C ALA A 39 -5.54 4.21 1.93
N LEU A 40 -5.86 4.32 3.22
CA LEU A 40 -5.42 5.47 4.02
C LEU A 40 -3.89 5.52 4.11
N GLN A 41 -3.25 4.38 4.39
CA GLN A 41 -1.79 4.35 4.47
C GLN A 41 -1.15 4.69 3.12
N HIS A 42 -1.72 4.21 2.03
CA HIS A 42 -1.25 4.48 0.67
C HIS A 42 -1.27 5.99 0.39
N GLU A 43 -2.38 6.66 0.70
CA GLU A 43 -2.50 8.10 0.46
C GLU A 43 -1.62 8.92 1.40
N ILE A 44 -1.41 8.47 2.63
CA ILE A 44 -0.48 9.13 3.56
C ILE A 44 0.93 9.11 2.99
N ILE A 45 1.34 8.00 2.40
CA ILE A 45 2.68 7.88 1.79
C ILE A 45 2.80 8.82 0.59
N HIS A 46 1.78 8.94 -0.25
CA HIS A 46 1.77 9.94 -1.32
C HIS A 46 1.98 11.35 -0.76
N ALA A 47 1.28 11.67 0.34
CA ALA A 47 1.44 12.97 0.99
C ALA A 47 2.86 13.19 1.51
N GLU A 48 3.50 12.15 2.07
CA GLU A 48 4.89 12.22 2.52
C GLU A 48 5.83 12.46 1.34
N HIS A 49 5.61 11.78 0.21
CA HIS A 49 6.43 11.97 -0.98
C HIS A 49 6.33 13.40 -1.51
N TRP A 50 5.14 14.01 -1.46
CA TRP A 50 4.98 15.40 -1.84
C TRP A 50 5.68 16.35 -0.88
N ARG A 51 5.53 16.10 0.43
CA ARG A 51 6.18 16.90 1.46
C ARG A 51 7.71 16.90 1.31
N ASP A 52 8.27 15.72 1.00
CA ASP A 52 9.72 15.52 0.99
C ASP A 52 10.34 15.80 -0.39
N GLY A 53 9.56 16.25 -1.36
CA GLY A 53 10.06 16.59 -2.69
C GLY A 53 10.29 15.38 -3.60
N ILE A 54 9.91 14.19 -3.16
CA ILE A 54 10.12 12.95 -3.93
C ILE A 54 9.16 12.86 -5.10
N ALA A 55 7.87 13.19 -4.89
CA ALA A 55 6.86 13.10 -5.93
C ALA A 55 7.16 14.00 -7.12
N GLN A 56 7.81 15.15 -6.88
CA GLN A 56 8.15 16.10 -7.94
C GLN A 56 9.30 15.61 -8.82
N LEU A 57 10.10 14.65 -8.33
CA LEU A 57 11.29 14.16 -9.03
C LEU A 57 11.04 12.88 -9.81
N LEU A 58 9.99 12.16 -9.50
CA LEU A 58 9.70 10.86 -10.09
C LEU A 58 8.56 10.94 -11.10
N SER A 59 8.54 10.03 -12.08
CA SER A 59 7.38 9.85 -12.91
C SER A 59 6.22 9.34 -12.05
N HIS A 60 5.00 9.53 -12.52
CA HIS A 60 3.80 9.07 -11.82
C HIS A 60 3.87 7.56 -11.53
N ASP A 61 4.26 6.77 -12.53
CA ASP A 61 4.31 5.31 -12.39
C ASP A 61 5.35 4.86 -11.37
N VAL A 62 6.53 5.48 -11.37
CA VAL A 62 7.60 5.14 -10.43
C VAL A 62 7.20 5.51 -9.01
N GLU A 63 6.60 6.69 -8.84
CA GLU A 63 6.14 7.15 -7.54
C GLU A 63 5.03 6.23 -7.01
N GLU A 64 4.12 5.79 -7.87
CA GLU A 64 3.06 4.87 -7.48
C GLU A 64 3.62 3.51 -7.05
N GLN A 65 4.59 2.96 -7.77
CA GLN A 65 5.25 1.71 -7.40
C GLN A 65 5.96 1.82 -6.06
N LYS A 66 6.65 2.94 -5.84
CA LYS A 66 7.32 3.23 -4.57
C LYS A 66 6.31 3.31 -3.43
N THR A 67 5.17 3.94 -3.67
CA THR A 67 4.11 4.06 -2.68
C THR A 67 3.53 2.69 -2.31
N ARG A 68 3.27 1.85 -3.28
CA ARG A 68 2.75 0.50 -3.03
C ARG A 68 3.74 -0.34 -2.22
N ARG A 69 5.02 -0.25 -2.54
CA ARG A 69 6.07 -0.95 -1.80
C ARG A 69 6.13 -0.49 -0.35
N GLU A 70 6.15 0.82 -0.13
CA GLU A 70 6.22 1.38 1.21
C GLU A 70 4.96 1.06 2.02
N THR A 71 3.79 1.06 1.39
CA THR A 71 2.54 0.69 2.04
C THR A 71 2.61 -0.74 2.57
N ALA A 72 3.05 -1.67 1.74
CA ALA A 72 3.18 -3.07 2.12
C ALA A 72 4.18 -3.23 3.28
N LEU A 73 5.32 -2.56 3.21
CA LEU A 73 6.33 -2.65 4.26
C LEU A 73 5.86 -2.07 5.60
N ARG A 74 5.04 -1.01 5.57
CA ARG A 74 4.52 -0.40 6.79
C ARG A 74 3.43 -1.21 7.46
N LEU A 75 2.57 -1.84 6.68
CA LEU A 75 1.40 -2.53 7.22
C LEU A 75 1.65 -4.00 7.51
N MET A 76 2.74 -4.57 6.99
CA MET A 76 3.00 -5.99 7.15
C MET A 76 4.12 -6.22 8.17
N ASP A 77 3.77 -6.90 9.26
CA ASP A 77 4.78 -7.38 10.21
C ASP A 77 5.33 -8.71 9.71
N PRO A 78 6.66 -8.85 9.55
CA PRO A 78 7.24 -10.08 8.98
C PRO A 78 6.90 -11.35 9.75
N GLN A 79 6.84 -11.29 11.09
CA GLN A 79 6.55 -12.46 11.91
C GLN A 79 5.09 -12.86 11.77
N GLU A 80 4.18 -11.89 11.80
CA GLU A 80 2.76 -12.16 11.63
C GLU A 80 2.48 -12.74 10.24
N TYR A 81 3.16 -12.22 9.21
CA TYR A 81 3.02 -12.74 7.86
C TYR A 81 3.52 -14.18 7.77
N ALA A 82 4.69 -14.49 8.34
CA ALA A 82 5.25 -15.84 8.31
C ALA A 82 4.32 -16.84 9.00
N ASN A 83 3.76 -16.46 10.14
CA ASN A 83 2.81 -17.30 10.89
C ASN A 83 1.53 -17.55 10.07
N ALA A 84 1.00 -16.52 9.44
CA ALA A 84 -0.22 -16.64 8.63
C ALA A 84 0.03 -17.47 7.37
N GLU A 85 1.18 -17.30 6.74
CA GLU A 85 1.54 -18.07 5.55
C GLU A 85 1.59 -19.56 5.86
N GLU A 86 2.18 -19.93 6.98
CA GLU A 86 2.24 -21.32 7.43
C GLU A 86 0.85 -21.84 7.80
N THR A 87 0.09 -21.08 8.56
CA THR A 87 -1.24 -21.47 9.03
C THR A 87 -2.22 -21.71 7.89
N TYR A 88 -2.17 -20.89 6.85
CA TYR A 88 -3.15 -20.89 5.76
C TYR A 88 -2.60 -21.44 4.45
N ASP A 89 -1.48 -22.15 4.52
CA ASP A 89 -0.86 -22.80 3.35
C ASP A 89 -0.67 -21.79 2.20
N ALA A 90 -0.16 -20.62 2.54
CA ALA A 90 0.15 -19.54 1.61
C ALA A 90 -1.05 -18.99 0.84
N CYS A 91 -2.29 -19.25 1.28
CA CYS A 91 -3.48 -18.71 0.63
C CYS A 91 -3.60 -17.20 0.85
N PRO A 92 -3.46 -16.36 -0.19
CA PRO A 92 -3.43 -14.92 0.00
C PRO A 92 -4.74 -14.34 0.53
N TYR A 93 -5.87 -14.95 0.21
CA TYR A 93 -7.18 -14.48 0.68
C TYR A 93 -7.32 -14.66 2.19
N ARG A 94 -6.89 -15.82 2.70
CA ARG A 94 -6.96 -16.11 4.14
C ARG A 94 -5.94 -15.29 4.92
N ILE A 95 -4.74 -15.10 4.37
CA ILE A 95 -3.72 -14.27 4.98
C ILE A 95 -4.21 -12.83 5.10
N ALA A 96 -4.80 -12.30 4.02
CA ALA A 96 -5.35 -10.95 4.03
C ALA A 96 -6.43 -10.78 5.10
N ASP A 97 -7.35 -11.73 5.21
CA ASP A 97 -8.38 -11.71 6.23
C ASP A 97 -7.79 -11.71 7.64
N GLU A 98 -6.84 -12.60 7.89
CA GLU A 98 -6.21 -12.73 9.22
C GLU A 98 -5.48 -11.47 9.63
N LEU A 99 -4.76 -10.86 8.70
CA LEU A 99 -3.93 -9.70 9.01
C LEU A 99 -4.64 -8.36 8.84
N GLY A 100 -5.89 -8.38 8.40
CA GLY A 100 -6.69 -7.15 8.26
C GLY A 100 -6.17 -6.23 7.15
N VAL A 101 -5.72 -6.81 6.05
CA VAL A 101 -5.24 -6.08 4.89
C VAL A 101 -5.92 -6.62 3.62
N THR A 102 -5.62 -6.01 2.48
CA THR A 102 -6.17 -6.47 1.20
C THR A 102 -5.31 -7.57 0.58
N VAL A 103 -5.93 -8.36 -0.31
CA VAL A 103 -5.20 -9.37 -1.07
C VAL A 103 -4.11 -8.72 -1.93
N GLY A 104 -4.40 -7.55 -2.49
CA GLY A 104 -3.40 -6.80 -3.26
C GLY A 104 -2.16 -6.49 -2.46
N LEU A 105 -2.33 -6.08 -1.19
CA LEU A 105 -1.19 -5.79 -0.32
C LEU A 105 -0.38 -7.05 0.00
N VAL A 106 -1.05 -8.19 0.24
CA VAL A 106 -0.36 -9.46 0.44
C VAL A 106 0.50 -9.80 -0.78
N ARG A 107 -0.03 -9.62 -1.98
CA ARG A 107 0.70 -9.89 -3.22
C ARG A 107 1.88 -8.94 -3.40
N ASP A 108 1.71 -7.66 -3.08
CA ASP A 108 2.80 -6.68 -3.12
C ASP A 108 3.91 -7.07 -2.15
N TYR A 109 3.55 -7.49 -0.94
CA TYR A 109 4.53 -7.92 0.05
C TYR A 109 5.29 -9.17 -0.39
N ARG A 110 4.61 -10.14 -0.99
CA ARG A 110 5.26 -11.34 -1.54
C ARG A 110 6.26 -10.99 -2.62
N ALA A 111 5.91 -10.07 -3.51
CA ALA A 111 6.82 -9.63 -4.56
C ALA A 111 8.09 -9.01 -3.97
N ILE A 112 7.95 -8.27 -2.86
CA ILE A 112 9.11 -7.72 -2.15
C ILE A 112 9.99 -8.83 -1.60
N LEU A 113 9.38 -9.83 -0.95
CA LEU A 113 10.12 -10.96 -0.38
C LEU A 113 10.84 -11.77 -1.46
N GLU A 114 10.21 -11.99 -2.60
CA GLU A 114 10.80 -12.69 -3.73
C GLU A 114 12.00 -11.92 -4.27
N GLY A 115 11.89 -10.61 -4.39
CA GLY A 115 12.99 -9.76 -4.82
C GLY A 115 14.17 -9.78 -3.85
N MET A 116 13.89 -9.85 -2.55
CA MET A 116 14.94 -9.97 -1.53
C MET A 116 15.62 -11.33 -1.54
N ALA A 117 14.88 -12.39 -1.91
CA ALA A 117 15.41 -13.73 -1.98
C ALA A 117 16.27 -13.97 -3.23
N GLU A 118 16.16 -13.13 -4.24
CA GLU A 118 16.87 -13.27 -5.51
C GLU A 118 17.67 -12.01 -5.88
N PRO A 119 18.60 -11.57 -5.01
CA PRO A 119 19.32 -10.30 -5.24
C PRO A 119 20.16 -10.31 -6.52
N TYR A 120 20.59 -11.47 -7.00
CA TYR A 120 21.41 -11.57 -8.22
C TYR A 120 20.67 -11.12 -9.46
N LYS A 121 19.38 -11.32 -9.52
CA LYS A 121 18.57 -10.86 -10.66
C LYS A 121 18.60 -9.35 -10.79
N MET A 122 18.69 -8.65 -9.69
CA MET A 122 18.75 -7.19 -9.67
C MET A 122 20.13 -6.67 -10.07
N ILE A 123 21.17 -7.41 -9.73
CA ILE A 123 22.57 -7.01 -9.98
C ILE A 123 22.95 -7.21 -11.44
N GLN A 124 22.42 -8.24 -12.09
CA GLN A 124 22.76 -8.59 -13.47
C GLN A 124 22.10 -7.74 -14.52
N ARG A 125 21.37 -6.75 -14.15
CA ARG A 125 20.70 -5.83 -15.07
C ARG A 125 21.57 -4.56 -15.34
#